data_a3c5d685b707f7518f9db8d597ee5f8a
#
_entry.id   a3c5d685b707f7518f9db8d597ee5f8a
#
_cell.length_a   1.000
_cell.length_b   1.000
_cell.length_c   1.000
_cell.angle_alpha   90.00
_cell.angle_beta   90.00
_cell.angle_gamma   90.00
#
_symmetry.space_group_name_H-M   'P 1'
#
loop_
_entity.id
_entity.type
_entity.pdbx_description
1 polymer ?
#
loop_
_entity_poly.entity_id
_entity_poly.type
_entity_poly.pdbx_seq_one_letter_code
_entity_poly.pdbx_strand_id
1 'polypeptide(L)'
;MKINSEVLSIKDLNKYFFVVPDYQREYVWESNKQITQFIDDIEEAFNSHSTQQNNNYFIGSIIIVKNGEKFDVIDGQQRLTTIVLSLCAIRNILEEAQKIASLNKPCNHILKLICDWLFIYDADLRVETSRLELQYEESNGFLEALIQKDTAEITKTNSVDKMQSAY
;
A
#
# COMPACT_ATOMS: atom_id res chain seq x y z
N MET A 1 -14.27 10.76 -23.71
CA MET A 1 -13.77 10.28 -22.40
C MET A 1 -13.45 11.53 -21.57
N LYS A 2 -13.97 11.65 -20.35
CA LYS A 2 -13.70 12.80 -19.49
C LYS A 2 -12.68 12.34 -18.43
N ILE A 3 -11.54 13.00 -18.35
CA ILE A 3 -10.54 12.76 -17.32
C ILE A 3 -10.81 13.74 -16.18
N ASN A 4 -10.95 13.22 -14.97
CA ASN A 4 -11.02 14.02 -13.75
C ASN A 4 -9.67 13.89 -13.02
N SER A 5 -9.19 14.99 -12.45
CA SER A 5 -7.97 15.03 -11.66
C SER A 5 -8.28 15.57 -10.27
N GLU A 6 -7.82 14.88 -9.25
CA GLU A 6 -7.98 15.25 -7.83
C GLU A 6 -6.62 15.15 -7.13
N VAL A 7 -6.38 16.03 -6.17
CA VAL A 7 -5.24 15.91 -5.25
C VAL A 7 -5.75 15.28 -3.97
N LEU A 8 -5.23 14.11 -3.65
CA LEU A 8 -5.67 13.31 -2.50
C LEU A 8 -4.48 13.01 -1.58
N SER A 9 -4.72 12.92 -0.29
CA SER A 9 -3.75 12.34 0.63
C SER A 9 -3.76 10.80 0.49
N ILE A 10 -2.67 10.13 0.94
CA ILE A 10 -2.65 8.66 1.01
C ILE A 10 -3.86 8.15 1.80
N LYS A 11 -4.21 8.83 2.90
CA LYS A 11 -5.38 8.47 3.72
C LYS A 11 -6.68 8.45 2.90
N ASP A 12 -6.87 9.42 1.97
CA ASP A 12 -8.09 9.54 1.21
C ASP A 12 -8.20 8.52 0.06
N LEU A 13 -7.13 7.79 -0.23
CA LEU A 13 -7.16 6.65 -1.15
C LEU A 13 -7.95 5.46 -0.60
N ASN A 14 -8.25 5.44 0.70
CA ASN A 14 -9.00 4.37 1.34
C ASN A 14 -10.46 4.22 0.85
N LYS A 15 -10.96 5.15 0.06
CA LYS A 15 -12.29 5.08 -0.58
C LYS A 15 -12.33 4.24 -1.86
N TYR A 16 -11.18 3.81 -2.38
CA TYR A 16 -11.10 3.06 -3.62
C TYR A 16 -10.74 1.59 -3.36
N PHE A 17 -11.25 0.70 -4.19
CA PHE A 17 -10.82 -0.68 -4.28
C PHE A 17 -9.98 -0.83 -5.54
N PHE A 18 -8.68 -1.01 -5.39
CA PHE A 18 -7.73 -1.03 -6.48
C PHE A 18 -7.49 -2.44 -7.00
N VAL A 19 -7.46 -2.55 -8.31
CA VAL A 19 -7.03 -3.76 -9.02
C VAL A 19 -5.89 -3.41 -9.94
N VAL A 20 -4.79 -4.13 -9.86
CA VAL A 20 -3.72 -4.07 -10.86
C VAL A 20 -3.96 -5.20 -11.84
N PRO A 21 -4.40 -4.91 -13.09
CA PRO A 21 -4.73 -5.93 -14.08
C PRO A 21 -3.51 -6.76 -14.48
N ASP A 22 -3.74 -7.98 -14.95
CA ASP A 22 -2.72 -8.95 -15.36
C ASP A 22 -1.88 -8.51 -16.58
N TYR A 23 -2.42 -7.60 -17.40
CA TYR A 23 -1.68 -7.01 -18.53
C TYR A 23 -0.67 -5.94 -18.11
N GLN A 24 -0.70 -5.49 -16.86
CA GLN A 24 0.31 -4.60 -16.31
C GLN A 24 1.57 -5.40 -15.97
N ARG A 25 2.74 -4.72 -15.93
CA ARG A 25 3.98 -5.38 -15.51
C ARG A 25 3.93 -5.71 -14.02
N GLU A 26 4.54 -6.81 -13.63
CA GLU A 26 4.71 -7.21 -12.24
C GLU A 26 5.49 -6.16 -11.40
N TYR A 27 5.53 -6.40 -10.09
CA TYR A 27 6.31 -5.56 -9.20
C TYR A 27 7.81 -5.71 -9.47
N VAL A 28 8.49 -4.58 -9.78
CA VAL A 28 9.89 -4.55 -10.19
C VAL A 28 10.77 -3.58 -9.42
N TRP A 29 10.23 -2.80 -8.47
CA TRP A 29 11.04 -1.91 -7.67
C TRP A 29 12.02 -2.68 -6.79
N GLU A 30 13.26 -2.19 -6.71
CA GLU A 30 14.35 -2.78 -5.96
C GLU A 30 14.56 -2.01 -4.66
N SER A 31 14.81 -2.74 -3.56
CA SER A 31 14.98 -2.16 -2.22
C SER A 31 16.11 -1.13 -2.17
N ASN A 32 17.23 -1.41 -2.84
CA ASN A 32 18.42 -0.56 -2.85
C ASN A 32 18.42 0.54 -3.93
N LYS A 33 17.29 0.75 -4.61
CA LYS A 33 17.13 1.78 -5.66
C LYS A 33 15.86 2.60 -5.44
N GLN A 34 14.77 2.21 -6.13
CA GLN A 34 13.53 3.00 -6.15
C GLN A 34 12.88 3.08 -4.77
N ILE A 35 12.94 2.00 -3.98
CA ILE A 35 12.32 1.98 -2.65
C ILE A 35 13.09 2.88 -1.69
N THR A 36 14.43 2.73 -1.62
CA THR A 36 15.26 3.62 -0.80
C THR A 36 14.99 5.07 -1.16
N GLN A 37 15.06 5.43 -2.45
CA GLN A 37 14.79 6.79 -2.89
C GLN A 37 13.38 7.26 -2.50
N PHE A 38 12.36 6.42 -2.67
CA PHE A 38 10.98 6.76 -2.30
C PHE A 38 10.83 7.04 -0.80
N ILE A 39 11.49 6.27 0.05
CA ILE A 39 11.48 6.47 1.51
C ILE A 39 12.28 7.72 1.89
N ASP A 40 13.48 7.91 1.30
CA ASP A 40 14.33 9.08 1.55
C ASP A 40 13.61 10.38 1.19
N ASP A 41 12.91 10.41 0.04
CA ASP A 41 12.11 11.55 -0.40
C ASP A 41 10.99 11.90 0.60
N ILE A 42 10.31 10.87 1.16
CA ILE A 42 9.27 11.04 2.17
C ILE A 42 9.89 11.56 3.48
N GLU A 43 11.02 11.00 3.90
CA GLU A 43 11.73 11.41 5.12
C GLU A 43 12.24 12.86 5.01
N GLU A 44 12.82 13.24 3.87
CA GLU A 44 13.25 14.61 3.60
C GLU A 44 12.07 15.58 3.65
N ALA A 45 10.96 15.23 3.00
CA ALA A 45 9.74 16.03 3.04
C ALA A 45 9.21 16.19 4.48
N PHE A 46 9.17 15.12 5.26
CA PHE A 46 8.75 15.14 6.65
C PHE A 46 9.66 16.02 7.51
N ASN A 47 10.97 15.91 7.38
CA ASN A 47 11.94 16.71 8.13
C ASN A 47 11.89 18.20 7.73
N SER A 48 11.60 18.51 6.47
CA SER A 48 11.44 19.88 5.97
C SER A 48 10.18 20.56 6.50
N HIS A 49 9.12 19.80 6.85
CA HIS A 49 7.89 20.32 7.46
C HIS A 49 8.09 20.96 8.82
N SER A 50 9.13 20.56 9.57
CA SER A 50 9.42 21.13 10.89
C SER A 50 9.84 22.60 10.84
N THR A 51 10.19 23.12 9.66
CA THR A 51 10.77 24.47 9.47
C THR A 51 9.90 25.43 8.63
N GLN A 52 8.90 24.94 7.86
CA GLN A 52 8.03 25.79 7.01
C GLN A 52 6.59 25.29 6.99
N GLN A 53 5.63 26.21 7.11
CA GLN A 53 4.19 25.90 7.04
C GLN A 53 3.78 25.41 5.64
N ASN A 54 3.12 24.26 5.55
CA ASN A 54 2.34 23.76 4.41
C ASN A 54 3.09 23.24 3.17
N ASN A 55 4.16 22.47 3.30
CA ASN A 55 4.70 21.76 2.14
C ASN A 55 4.15 20.31 2.10
N ASN A 56 3.10 20.09 1.32
CA ASN A 56 2.67 18.73 0.97
C ASN A 56 3.66 18.12 -0.02
N TYR A 57 4.22 16.95 0.30
CA TYR A 57 5.04 16.21 -0.64
C TYR A 57 4.15 15.48 -1.65
N PHE A 58 4.41 15.70 -2.93
CA PHE A 58 3.70 15.03 -4.01
C PHE A 58 4.40 13.72 -4.37
N ILE A 59 3.84 12.59 -3.92
CA ILE A 59 4.41 11.26 -4.17
C ILE A 59 4.22 10.75 -5.61
N GLY A 60 3.60 11.53 -6.49
CA GLY A 60 3.31 11.22 -7.88
C GLY A 60 1.84 10.90 -8.16
N SER A 61 1.51 10.70 -9.43
CA SER A 61 0.15 10.39 -9.88
C SER A 61 -0.16 8.90 -9.82
N ILE A 62 -1.44 8.58 -9.60
CA ILE A 62 -2.03 7.25 -9.80
C ILE A 62 -3.18 7.45 -10.79
N ILE A 63 -3.16 6.72 -11.89
CA ILE A 63 -4.22 6.78 -12.90
C ILE A 63 -5.07 5.52 -12.76
N ILE A 64 -6.36 5.73 -12.52
CA ILE A 64 -7.32 4.65 -12.33
C ILE A 64 -8.51 4.79 -13.28
N VAL A 65 -9.09 3.67 -13.66
CA VAL A 65 -10.32 3.59 -14.46
C VAL A 65 -11.35 2.77 -13.71
N LYS A 66 -12.54 3.30 -13.57
CA LYS A 66 -13.63 2.59 -12.88
C LYS A 66 -14.05 1.36 -13.68
N ASN A 67 -14.09 0.23 -13.00
CA ASN A 67 -14.52 -1.08 -13.53
C ASN A 67 -15.47 -1.74 -12.50
N GLY A 68 -16.77 -1.57 -12.70
CA GLY A 68 -17.79 -1.98 -11.70
C GLY A 68 -17.63 -1.21 -10.39
N GLU A 69 -17.50 -1.94 -9.29
CA GLU A 69 -17.25 -1.36 -7.95
C GLU A 69 -15.74 -1.17 -7.67
N LYS A 70 -14.87 -1.72 -8.54
CA LYS A 70 -13.42 -1.65 -8.42
C LYS A 70 -12.84 -0.58 -9.35
N PHE A 71 -11.55 -0.33 -9.21
CA PHE A 71 -10.79 0.62 -10.01
C PHE A 71 -9.50 -0.03 -10.53
N ASP A 72 -9.43 -0.20 -11.85
CA ASP A 72 -8.24 -0.71 -12.51
C ASP A 72 -7.13 0.35 -12.49
N VAL A 73 -5.96 -0.01 -11.97
CA VAL A 73 -4.79 0.85 -11.92
C VAL A 73 -4.08 0.81 -13.27
N ILE A 74 -4.09 1.93 -13.99
CA ILE A 74 -3.46 2.07 -15.31
C ILE A 74 -2.02 2.56 -15.17
N ASP A 75 -1.75 3.43 -14.20
CA ASP A 75 -0.40 3.91 -13.88
C ASP A 75 -0.25 4.15 -12.37
N GLY A 76 1.00 4.07 -11.88
CA GLY A 76 1.33 4.25 -10.46
C GLY A 76 1.27 2.95 -9.63
N GLN A 77 1.09 1.79 -10.25
CA GLN A 77 0.99 0.49 -9.58
C GLN A 77 2.18 0.16 -8.66
N GLN A 78 3.42 0.41 -9.11
CA GLN A 78 4.62 0.14 -8.31
C GLN A 78 4.61 0.95 -7.01
N ARG A 79 4.25 2.22 -7.10
CA ARG A 79 4.13 3.13 -5.97
C ARG A 79 3.03 2.70 -5.02
N LEU A 80 1.85 2.37 -5.55
CA LEU A 80 0.73 1.91 -4.75
C LEU A 80 1.05 0.61 -4.01
N THR A 81 1.68 -0.36 -4.69
CA THR A 81 2.14 -1.60 -4.07
C THR A 81 3.18 -1.33 -2.97
N THR A 82 4.15 -0.43 -3.22
CA THR A 82 5.14 -0.04 -2.20
C THR A 82 4.49 0.60 -0.98
N ILE A 83 3.47 1.44 -1.16
CA ILE A 83 2.69 2.02 -0.04
C ILE A 83 2.04 0.90 0.78
N VAL A 84 1.42 -0.09 0.15
CA VAL A 84 0.80 -1.24 0.85
C VAL A 84 1.84 -2.04 1.62
N LEU A 85 2.97 -2.37 1.00
CA LEU A 85 4.07 -3.08 1.66
C LEU A 85 4.58 -2.31 2.88
N SER A 86 4.79 -1.00 2.74
CA SER A 86 5.22 -0.13 3.84
C SER A 86 4.20 -0.10 4.98
N LEU A 87 2.90 -0.04 4.67
CA LEU A 87 1.84 -0.09 5.69
C LEU A 87 1.82 -1.43 6.43
N CYS A 88 2.04 -2.54 5.73
CA CYS A 88 2.17 -3.87 6.35
C CYS A 88 3.39 -3.93 7.28
N ALA A 89 4.55 -3.40 6.84
CA ALA A 89 5.76 -3.37 7.67
C ALA A 89 5.57 -2.52 8.93
N ILE A 90 5.01 -1.31 8.78
CA ILE A 90 4.68 -0.42 9.91
C ILE A 90 3.69 -1.09 10.87
N ARG A 91 2.66 -1.76 10.36
CA ARG A 91 1.70 -2.52 11.17
C ARG A 91 2.42 -3.53 12.06
N ASN A 92 3.31 -4.34 11.49
CA ASN A 92 4.03 -5.37 12.24
C ASN A 92 4.94 -4.77 13.33
N ILE A 93 5.64 -3.68 13.03
CA ILE A 93 6.45 -2.96 14.02
C ILE A 93 5.58 -2.42 15.16
N LEU A 94 4.43 -1.83 14.85
CA LEU A 94 3.52 -1.27 15.84
C LEU A 94 2.88 -2.36 16.72
N GLU A 95 2.59 -3.53 16.19
CA GLU A 95 2.07 -4.66 16.97
C GLU A 95 3.09 -5.18 17.98
N GLU A 96 4.35 -5.18 17.64
CA GLU A 96 5.39 -5.48 18.61
C GLU A 96 5.53 -4.35 19.65
N ALA A 97 5.53 -3.10 19.22
CA ALA A 97 5.66 -1.94 20.10
C ALA A 97 4.48 -1.80 21.07
N GLN A 98 3.26 -2.16 20.70
CA GLN A 98 2.09 -2.08 21.59
C GLN A 98 2.17 -3.01 22.80
N LYS A 99 3.04 -4.03 22.76
CA LYS A 99 3.30 -4.90 23.94
C LYS A 99 3.93 -4.12 25.09
N ILE A 100 4.51 -2.96 24.80
CA ILE A 100 5.03 -2.03 25.80
C ILE A 100 3.87 -1.16 26.31
N ALA A 101 3.58 -1.22 27.61
CA ALA A 101 2.38 -0.59 28.21
C ALA A 101 2.23 0.91 27.89
N SER A 102 3.34 1.67 27.88
CA SER A 102 3.35 3.12 27.59
C SER A 102 3.01 3.46 26.13
N LEU A 103 3.23 2.54 25.20
CA LEU A 103 3.02 2.70 23.76
C LEU A 103 1.69 2.11 23.27
N ASN A 104 0.98 1.36 24.11
CA ASN A 104 -0.23 0.63 23.72
C ASN A 104 -1.29 1.54 23.06
N LYS A 105 -1.68 2.65 23.73
CA LYS A 105 -2.72 3.55 23.21
C LYS A 105 -2.36 4.22 21.87
N PRO A 106 -1.18 4.87 21.72
CA PRO A 106 -0.80 5.48 20.43
C PRO A 106 -0.67 4.44 19.33
N CYS A 107 -0.07 3.26 19.59
CA CYS A 107 0.02 2.19 18.61
C CYS A 107 -1.35 1.69 18.16
N ASN A 108 -2.29 1.46 19.06
CA ASN A 108 -3.64 1.02 18.72
C ASN A 108 -4.37 2.00 17.79
N HIS A 109 -4.20 3.31 17.99
CA HIS A 109 -4.82 4.30 17.12
C HIS A 109 -4.26 4.23 15.70
N ILE A 110 -2.94 4.16 15.56
CA ILE A 110 -2.28 4.08 14.25
C ILE A 110 -2.57 2.73 13.57
N LEU A 111 -2.54 1.63 14.31
CA LEU A 111 -2.90 0.30 13.81
C LEU A 111 -4.31 0.27 13.22
N LYS A 112 -5.28 0.90 13.89
CA LYS A 112 -6.63 1.01 13.36
C LYS A 112 -6.65 1.74 12.02
N LEU A 113 -5.96 2.88 11.90
CA LEU A 113 -5.90 3.65 10.64
C LEU A 113 -5.27 2.82 9.50
N ILE A 114 -4.22 2.05 9.82
CA ILE A 114 -3.57 1.16 8.84
C ILE A 114 -4.51 0.04 8.41
N CYS A 115 -5.18 -0.62 9.34
CA CYS A 115 -6.14 -1.68 9.02
C CYS A 115 -7.31 -1.13 8.20
N ASP A 116 -7.90 0.00 8.59
CA ASP A 116 -8.97 0.67 7.84
C ASP A 116 -8.53 1.03 6.40
N TRP A 117 -7.23 1.20 6.19
CA TRP A 117 -6.67 1.45 4.87
C TRP A 117 -6.39 0.17 4.08
N LEU A 118 -5.84 -0.86 4.71
CA LEU A 118 -5.45 -2.11 4.04
C LEU A 118 -6.66 -2.94 3.58
N PHE A 119 -7.78 -2.86 4.30
CA PHE A 119 -8.97 -3.67 4.04
C PHE A 119 -10.12 -2.84 3.48
N ILE A 120 -10.99 -3.50 2.72
CA ILE A 120 -12.26 -2.98 2.25
C ILE A 120 -13.33 -4.08 2.36
N TYR A 121 -14.56 -3.69 2.65
CA TYR A 121 -15.68 -4.61 2.60
C TYR A 121 -16.12 -4.79 1.14
N ASP A 122 -15.99 -6.01 0.64
CA ASP A 122 -16.50 -6.41 -0.68
C ASP A 122 -17.99 -6.77 -0.52
N ALA A 123 -18.86 -5.96 -1.11
CA ALA A 123 -20.31 -6.15 -1.00
C ALA A 123 -20.81 -7.35 -1.78
N ASP A 124 -20.12 -7.76 -2.86
CA ASP A 124 -20.47 -8.89 -3.68
C ASP A 124 -20.13 -10.20 -2.97
N LEU A 125 -18.95 -10.27 -2.39
CA LEU A 125 -18.48 -11.44 -1.63
C LEU A 125 -18.95 -11.44 -0.17
N ARG A 126 -19.42 -10.30 0.35
CA ARG A 126 -19.84 -10.08 1.75
C ARG A 126 -18.75 -10.38 2.78
N VAL A 127 -17.51 -10.08 2.45
CA VAL A 127 -16.34 -10.27 3.30
C VAL A 127 -15.42 -9.04 3.25
N GLU A 128 -14.58 -8.90 4.26
CA GLU A 128 -13.44 -7.98 4.17
C GLU A 128 -12.37 -8.60 3.29
N THR A 129 -11.85 -7.82 2.37
CA THR A 129 -10.79 -8.23 1.45
C THR A 129 -9.70 -7.16 1.39
N SER A 130 -8.57 -7.50 0.81
CA SER A 130 -7.46 -6.58 0.60
C SER A 130 -7.88 -5.44 -0.34
N ARG A 131 -7.55 -4.20 0.02
CA ARG A 131 -7.87 -3.02 -0.80
C ARG A 131 -7.13 -2.98 -2.13
N LEU A 132 -5.97 -3.61 -2.21
CA LEU A 132 -5.20 -3.77 -3.43
C LEU A 132 -5.17 -5.24 -3.83
N GLU A 133 -5.68 -5.52 -5.01
CA GLU A 133 -5.64 -6.82 -5.66
C GLU A 133 -4.64 -6.78 -6.82
N LEU A 134 -3.72 -7.73 -6.88
CA LEU A 134 -2.81 -7.91 -8.02
C LEU A 134 -3.30 -9.11 -8.83
N GLN A 135 -3.68 -8.90 -10.08
CA GLN A 135 -4.17 -9.99 -10.94
C GLN A 135 -3.06 -10.85 -11.58
N TYR A 136 -1.80 -10.66 -11.17
CA TYR A 136 -0.72 -11.58 -11.56
C TYR A 136 -0.81 -12.86 -10.75
N GLU A 137 -0.85 -14.00 -11.41
CA GLU A 137 -0.98 -15.31 -10.76
C GLU A 137 0.13 -15.54 -9.69
N GLU A 138 1.34 -15.08 -9.97
CA GLU A 138 2.50 -15.35 -9.14
C GLU A 138 2.66 -14.40 -7.95
N SER A 139 2.13 -13.18 -8.03
CA SER A 139 2.34 -12.12 -7.01
C SER A 139 1.14 -11.88 -6.12
N ASN A 140 -0.06 -12.24 -6.57
CA ASN A 140 -1.30 -11.98 -5.86
C ASN A 140 -1.31 -12.67 -4.49
N GLY A 141 -0.96 -13.94 -4.47
CA GLY A 141 -0.93 -14.73 -3.23
C GLY A 141 0.01 -14.16 -2.17
N PHE A 142 1.16 -13.61 -2.57
CA PHE A 142 2.12 -13.02 -1.62
C PHE A 142 1.56 -11.76 -0.95
N LEU A 143 1.08 -10.80 -1.74
CA LEU A 143 0.60 -9.53 -1.18
C LEU A 143 -0.63 -9.76 -0.30
N GLU A 144 -1.55 -10.61 -0.74
CA GLU A 144 -2.74 -10.95 0.02
C GLU A 144 -2.38 -11.67 1.34
N ALA A 145 -1.50 -12.68 1.30
CA ALA A 145 -1.03 -13.36 2.50
C ALA A 145 -0.36 -12.39 3.48
N LEU A 146 0.41 -11.43 2.98
CA LEU A 146 1.05 -10.41 3.81
C LEU A 146 0.01 -9.49 4.47
N ILE A 147 -1.01 -9.05 3.72
CA ILE A 147 -2.09 -8.20 4.23
C ILE A 147 -2.93 -8.97 5.25
N GLN A 148 -3.32 -10.21 4.95
CA GLN A 148 -4.14 -11.09 5.80
C GLN A 148 -3.36 -11.71 6.97
N LYS A 149 -2.01 -11.62 6.96
CA LYS A 149 -1.12 -12.32 7.89
C LYS A 149 -1.25 -13.84 7.81
N ASP A 150 -1.54 -14.32 6.63
CA ASP A 150 -1.55 -15.75 6.37
C ASP A 150 -0.10 -16.24 6.17
N THR A 151 0.26 -17.33 6.85
CA THR A 151 1.59 -17.94 6.77
C THR A 151 1.66 -19.06 5.72
N ALA A 152 0.71 -19.12 4.79
CA ALA A 152 0.69 -20.13 3.74
C ALA A 152 1.98 -20.14 2.92
N GLU A 153 2.39 -21.32 2.45
CA GLU A 153 3.55 -21.45 1.56
C GLU A 153 3.33 -20.65 0.26
N ILE A 154 4.19 -19.66 0.03
CA ILE A 154 4.12 -18.79 -1.12
C ILE A 154 5.16 -19.25 -2.14
N THR A 155 4.73 -19.42 -3.38
CA THR A 155 5.63 -19.73 -4.50
C THR A 155 6.61 -18.58 -4.71
N LYS A 156 7.91 -18.85 -4.66
CA LYS A 156 8.94 -17.83 -4.89
C LYS A 156 9.05 -17.51 -6.37
N THR A 157 8.85 -16.25 -6.71
CA THR A 157 9.08 -15.69 -8.04
C THR A 157 9.94 -14.45 -7.92
N ASN A 158 10.46 -13.95 -9.03
CA ASN A 158 11.26 -12.72 -9.04
C ASN A 158 10.48 -11.50 -8.49
N SER A 159 9.20 -11.42 -8.76
CA SER A 159 8.31 -10.36 -8.26
C SER A 159 8.08 -10.51 -6.75
N VAL A 160 7.84 -11.73 -6.28
CA VAL A 160 7.69 -12.04 -4.84
C VAL A 160 8.98 -11.72 -4.08
N ASP A 161 10.15 -12.11 -4.60
CA ASP A 161 11.44 -11.80 -3.98
C ASP A 161 11.66 -10.28 -3.86
N LYS A 162 11.25 -9.50 -4.86
CA LYS A 162 11.32 -8.04 -4.81
C LYS A 162 10.36 -7.43 -3.81
N MET A 163 9.12 -7.91 -3.75
CA MET A 163 8.15 -7.47 -2.74
C MET A 163 8.62 -7.83 -1.33
N GLN A 164 9.19 -9.02 -1.14
CA GLN A 164 9.74 -9.45 0.14
C GLN A 164 10.94 -8.61 0.58
N SER A 165 11.78 -8.18 -0.36
CA SER A 165 12.89 -7.27 -0.09
C SER A 165 12.44 -5.84 0.20
N ALA A 166 11.27 -5.45 -0.29
CA ALA A 166 10.66 -4.13 -0.10
C ALA A 166 9.91 -4.02 1.24
N TYR A 167 9.46 -5.15 1.76
CA TYR A 167 8.79 -5.29 3.05
C TYR A 167 9.77 -5.31 4.20
#